data_f81763ac0b2b3e8931630c66a8313ab0
#
_entry.id   f81763ac0b2b3e8931630c66a8313ab0
#
_cell.length_a   1.000
_cell.length_b   1.000
_cell.length_c   1.000
_cell.angle_alpha   90.00
_cell.angle_beta   90.00
_cell.angle_gamma   90.00
#
_symmetry.space_group_name_H-M   'P 1'
#
loop_
_entity.id
_entity.type
_entity.pdbx_description
1 polymer ?
#
loop_
_entity_poly.entity_id
_entity_poly.type
_entity_poly.pdbx_seq_one_letter_code
_entity_poly.pdbx_strand_id
1 'polypeptide(L)'
;MVGVGGGGGGGAPPPPHDARAVHLAQINVATLRHPLDDPRMAAFVELLDPVNAAADSAPGFVWRLVEEGAVDATALRPAGEDVIVNMSVWETQEALWDFTYRSGHLEVMRRRREWFERHVEAHLVLWWVPAGHLPTVDEALERLADLQAHGPSPRAFTFASSYTADEAALHLQVPSPQPARAPQDVRSTQAGSSPTV
;
A
#
# COMPACT_ATOMS: atom_id res chain seq x y z
N MET A 1 3.29 -38.87 -54.07
CA MET A 1 3.33 -37.43 -53.97
C MET A 1 2.24 -37.02 -53.00
N VAL A 2 2.58 -36.66 -51.78
CA VAL A 2 1.63 -36.19 -50.77
C VAL A 2 2.22 -34.92 -50.17
N GLY A 3 1.56 -33.77 -50.44
CA GLY A 3 1.97 -32.46 -49.92
C GLY A 3 1.62 -32.29 -48.45
N VAL A 4 2.61 -31.94 -47.65
CA VAL A 4 2.43 -31.57 -46.22
C VAL A 4 2.21 -30.07 -46.16
N GLY A 5 0.96 -29.68 -45.84
CA GLY A 5 0.60 -28.29 -45.52
C GLY A 5 0.93 -27.98 -44.07
N GLY A 6 1.99 -27.19 -43.83
CA GLY A 6 2.32 -26.64 -42.52
C GLY A 6 1.41 -25.45 -42.21
N GLY A 7 0.46 -25.63 -41.28
CA GLY A 7 -0.31 -24.54 -40.69
C GLY A 7 0.47 -23.89 -39.54
N GLY A 8 1.13 -22.78 -39.82
CA GLY A 8 1.70 -21.91 -38.77
C GLY A 8 0.60 -21.15 -38.09
N GLY A 9 0.22 -21.59 -36.88
CA GLY A 9 -0.63 -20.83 -35.96
C GLY A 9 0.17 -19.67 -35.35
N GLY A 10 0.12 -18.50 -36.00
CA GLY A 10 0.60 -17.26 -35.41
C GLY A 10 -0.38 -16.83 -34.30
N GLY A 11 -0.08 -17.19 -33.07
CA GLY A 11 -0.75 -16.59 -31.93
C GLY A 11 -0.48 -15.09 -31.94
N ALA A 12 -1.55 -14.27 -31.93
CA ALA A 12 -1.41 -12.85 -31.79
C ALA A 12 -0.61 -12.55 -30.49
N PRO A 13 0.32 -11.59 -30.52
CA PRO A 13 1.00 -11.18 -29.29
C PRO A 13 -0.07 -10.73 -28.28
N PRO A 14 0.14 -10.99 -26.97
CA PRO A 14 -0.77 -10.46 -25.96
C PRO A 14 -0.89 -8.96 -26.17
N PRO A 15 -2.10 -8.37 -25.90
CA PRO A 15 -2.28 -6.93 -26.00
C PRO A 15 -1.25 -6.24 -25.13
N PRO A 16 -0.69 -5.08 -25.57
CA PRO A 16 0.23 -4.32 -24.74
C PRO A 16 -0.44 -4.06 -23.39
N HIS A 17 0.24 -4.39 -22.30
CA HIS A 17 -0.17 -3.99 -20.97
C HIS A 17 -0.45 -2.49 -21.07
N ASP A 18 -1.69 -2.11 -20.80
CA ASP A 18 -2.08 -0.71 -20.83
C ASP A 18 -1.22 -0.01 -19.76
N ALA A 19 -0.22 0.74 -20.21
CA ALA A 19 0.76 1.40 -19.33
C ALA A 19 0.09 2.45 -18.40
N ARG A 20 -1.23 2.59 -18.49
CA ARG A 20 -2.09 3.42 -17.66
C ARG A 20 -2.96 2.63 -16.68
N ALA A 21 -2.96 1.29 -16.76
CA ALA A 21 -3.72 0.49 -15.82
C ALA A 21 -3.10 0.65 -14.42
N VAL A 22 -3.93 0.98 -13.45
CA VAL A 22 -3.53 1.16 -12.05
C VAL A 22 -4.42 0.32 -11.15
N HIS A 23 -3.87 -0.07 -10.02
CA HIS A 23 -4.58 -0.77 -8.96
C HIS A 23 -4.56 0.06 -7.68
N LEU A 24 -5.51 -0.18 -6.79
CA LEU A 24 -5.55 0.44 -5.48
C LEU A 24 -4.84 -0.44 -4.45
N ALA A 25 -3.82 0.10 -3.82
CA ALA A 25 -3.18 -0.50 -2.67
C ALA A 25 -3.76 0.06 -1.37
N GLN A 26 -3.78 -0.74 -0.32
CA GLN A 26 -4.11 -0.34 1.02
C GLN A 26 -3.17 -0.98 2.04
N ILE A 27 -2.88 -0.28 3.13
CA ILE A 27 -2.42 -0.89 4.38
C ILE A 27 -3.28 -0.39 5.52
N ASN A 28 -3.58 -1.29 6.45
CA ASN A 28 -4.07 -0.89 7.75
C ASN A 28 -3.17 -1.46 8.85
N VAL A 29 -2.99 -0.70 9.90
CA VAL A 29 -2.26 -1.12 11.10
C VAL A 29 -3.23 -1.16 12.28
N ALA A 30 -3.06 -2.14 13.17
CA ALA A 30 -3.89 -2.28 14.34
C ALA A 30 -3.06 -2.72 15.55
N THR A 31 -3.19 -2.01 16.66
CA THR A 31 -2.54 -2.38 17.92
C THR A 31 -3.38 -3.41 18.66
N LEU A 32 -2.79 -4.56 18.91
CA LEU A 32 -3.42 -5.65 19.65
C LEU A 32 -3.61 -5.28 21.12
N ARG A 33 -4.75 -5.63 21.69
CA ARG A 33 -5.00 -5.50 23.14
C ARG A 33 -4.31 -6.58 23.95
N HIS A 34 -4.06 -7.73 23.32
CA HIS A 34 -3.45 -8.89 23.93
C HIS A 34 -2.63 -9.64 22.89
N PRO A 35 -1.62 -10.43 23.26
CA PRO A 35 -0.93 -11.34 22.35
C PRO A 35 -1.91 -12.30 21.64
N LEU A 36 -1.59 -12.71 20.42
CA LEU A 36 -2.49 -13.55 19.60
C LEU A 36 -2.80 -14.92 20.21
N ASP A 37 -1.91 -15.45 21.06
CA ASP A 37 -2.08 -16.70 21.81
C ASP A 37 -2.89 -16.55 23.10
N ASP A 38 -3.27 -15.32 23.48
CA ASP A 38 -4.15 -15.07 24.62
C ASP A 38 -5.57 -15.60 24.29
N PRO A 39 -6.25 -16.33 25.22
CA PRO A 39 -7.60 -16.81 25.00
C PRO A 39 -8.63 -15.75 24.60
N ARG A 40 -8.42 -14.50 24.99
CA ARG A 40 -9.27 -13.36 24.59
C ARG A 40 -9.17 -13.02 23.11
N MET A 41 -8.10 -13.44 22.43
CA MET A 41 -7.90 -13.26 20.98
C MET A 41 -8.38 -14.46 20.16
N ALA A 42 -8.76 -15.57 20.76
CA ALA A 42 -9.13 -16.81 20.05
C ALA A 42 -10.18 -16.58 18.96
N ALA A 43 -11.23 -15.82 19.26
CA ALA A 43 -12.27 -15.50 18.28
C ALA A 43 -11.77 -14.63 17.11
N PHE A 44 -10.74 -13.79 17.31
CA PHE A 44 -10.09 -13.07 16.22
C PHE A 44 -9.26 -14.01 15.36
N VAL A 45 -8.45 -14.88 15.98
CA VAL A 45 -7.61 -15.86 15.27
C VAL A 45 -8.46 -16.80 14.42
N GLU A 46 -9.58 -17.28 14.95
CA GLU A 46 -10.54 -18.14 14.21
C GLU A 46 -11.15 -17.46 12.97
N LEU A 47 -11.20 -16.13 12.95
CA LEU A 47 -11.74 -15.36 11.82
C LEU A 47 -10.71 -15.04 10.74
N LEU A 48 -9.41 -15.23 10.97
CA LEU A 48 -8.35 -14.90 10.00
C LEU A 48 -8.52 -15.68 8.69
N ASP A 49 -8.58 -17.01 8.77
CA ASP A 49 -8.68 -17.87 7.59
C ASP A 49 -9.95 -17.61 6.77
N PRO A 50 -11.17 -17.59 7.35
CA PRO A 50 -12.38 -17.30 6.58
C PRO A 50 -12.38 -15.88 5.97
N VAL A 51 -11.82 -14.89 6.64
CA VAL A 51 -11.74 -13.51 6.10
C VAL A 51 -10.73 -13.43 4.96
N ASN A 52 -9.56 -14.06 5.10
CA ASN A 52 -8.55 -14.13 4.05
C ASN A 52 -9.07 -14.87 2.81
N ALA A 53 -9.73 -16.01 3.00
CA ALA A 53 -10.35 -16.75 1.88
C ALA A 53 -11.46 -15.96 1.20
N ALA A 54 -12.25 -15.18 1.95
CA ALA A 54 -13.25 -14.29 1.39
C ALA A 54 -12.61 -13.14 0.58
N ALA A 55 -11.47 -12.61 1.03
CA ALA A 55 -10.71 -11.61 0.27
C ALA A 55 -10.16 -12.20 -1.03
N ASP A 56 -9.48 -13.35 -0.93
CA ASP A 56 -8.85 -14.03 -2.08
C ASP A 56 -9.86 -14.38 -3.20
N SER A 57 -11.14 -14.56 -2.85
CA SER A 57 -12.23 -14.86 -3.79
C SER A 57 -13.10 -13.64 -4.15
N ALA A 58 -12.83 -12.46 -3.60
CA ALA A 58 -13.62 -11.27 -3.85
C ALA A 58 -13.38 -10.70 -5.26
N PRO A 59 -14.43 -10.22 -5.96
CA PRO A 59 -14.27 -9.55 -7.25
C PRO A 59 -13.30 -8.37 -7.15
N GLY A 60 -12.34 -8.30 -8.08
CA GLY A 60 -11.35 -7.23 -8.12
C GLY A 60 -10.22 -7.35 -7.09
N PHE A 61 -10.14 -8.45 -6.36
CA PHE A 61 -8.96 -8.75 -5.53
C PHE A 61 -7.75 -9.08 -6.42
N VAL A 62 -6.58 -8.52 -6.10
CA VAL A 62 -5.34 -8.73 -6.85
C VAL A 62 -4.30 -9.47 -6.01
N TRP A 63 -4.06 -9.02 -4.79
CA TRP A 63 -3.01 -9.54 -3.95
C TRP A 63 -3.17 -9.11 -2.48
N ARG A 64 -2.67 -9.89 -1.56
CA ARG A 64 -2.48 -9.53 -0.15
C ARG A 64 -1.11 -9.91 0.37
N LEU A 65 -0.64 -9.20 1.38
CA LEU A 65 0.59 -9.52 2.09
C LEU A 65 0.43 -10.85 2.84
N VAL A 66 1.39 -11.73 2.62
CA VAL A 66 1.53 -13.00 3.33
C VAL A 66 3.00 -13.13 3.74
N GLU A 67 3.27 -13.57 4.96
CA GLU A 67 4.62 -13.89 5.39
C GLU A 67 5.12 -15.15 4.68
N GLU A 68 6.41 -15.19 4.35
CA GLU A 68 6.99 -16.36 3.67
C GLU A 68 6.82 -17.63 4.50
N GLY A 69 6.14 -18.62 3.91
CA GLY A 69 5.86 -19.90 4.58
C GLY A 69 4.66 -19.90 5.53
N ALA A 70 3.94 -18.78 5.63
CA ALA A 70 2.70 -18.66 6.43
C ALA A 70 1.45 -18.54 5.54
N VAL A 71 0.28 -18.49 6.15
CA VAL A 71 -1.02 -18.31 5.47
C VAL A 71 -1.50 -16.85 5.49
N ASP A 72 -0.89 -16.01 6.33
CA ASP A 72 -1.20 -14.59 6.48
C ASP A 72 0.03 -13.78 6.92
N ALA A 73 -0.15 -12.52 7.28
CA ALA A 73 0.90 -11.59 7.69
C ALA A 73 0.88 -11.30 9.21
N THR A 74 0.12 -12.06 10.02
CA THR A 74 -0.10 -11.73 11.44
C THR A 74 1.14 -11.88 12.31
N ALA A 75 2.18 -12.59 11.87
CA ALA A 75 3.46 -12.68 12.57
C ALA A 75 4.42 -11.51 12.24
N LEU A 76 4.16 -10.78 11.17
CA LEU A 76 4.97 -9.58 10.82
C LEU A 76 4.72 -8.45 11.83
N ARG A 77 5.80 -7.82 12.29
CA ARG A 77 5.77 -6.74 13.30
C ARG A 77 6.55 -5.50 12.84
N PRO A 78 6.32 -4.98 11.61
CA PRO A 78 7.13 -3.88 11.07
C PRO A 78 6.89 -2.54 11.76
N ALA A 79 5.79 -2.40 12.49
CA ALA A 79 5.36 -1.15 13.14
C ALA A 79 5.36 -1.22 14.68
N GLY A 80 5.88 -2.31 15.27
CA GLY A 80 5.94 -2.52 16.73
C GLY A 80 5.46 -3.91 17.14
N GLU A 81 5.88 -4.40 18.30
CA GLU A 81 5.62 -5.78 18.76
C GLU A 81 4.13 -6.12 18.87
N ASP A 82 3.32 -5.14 19.30
CA ASP A 82 1.87 -5.31 19.46
C ASP A 82 1.07 -4.82 18.23
N VAL A 83 1.75 -4.46 17.12
CA VAL A 83 1.09 -3.93 15.94
C VAL A 83 1.08 -4.97 14.83
N ILE A 84 -0.11 -5.36 14.40
CA ILE A 84 -0.28 -6.16 13.18
C ILE A 84 -0.54 -5.26 11.97
N VAL A 85 -0.18 -5.76 10.81
CA VAL A 85 -0.42 -5.11 9.52
C VAL A 85 -1.30 -5.98 8.65
N ASN A 86 -2.19 -5.34 7.90
CA ASN A 86 -2.94 -5.95 6.82
C ASN A 86 -2.74 -5.08 5.57
N MET A 87 -2.22 -5.66 4.49
CA MET A 87 -1.96 -4.97 3.24
C MET A 87 -2.49 -5.78 2.07
N SER A 88 -3.16 -5.10 1.14
CA SER A 88 -3.72 -5.74 -0.06
C SER A 88 -3.78 -4.78 -1.24
N VAL A 89 -3.93 -5.35 -2.45
CA VAL A 89 -4.07 -4.64 -3.71
C VAL A 89 -5.37 -5.08 -4.38
N TRP A 90 -6.08 -4.13 -4.97
CA TRP A 90 -7.39 -4.31 -5.57
C TRP A 90 -7.44 -3.61 -6.93
N GLU A 91 -8.26 -4.12 -7.84
CA GLU A 91 -8.43 -3.48 -9.15
C GLU A 91 -9.03 -2.07 -9.04
N THR A 92 -9.97 -1.87 -8.10
CA THR A 92 -10.67 -0.60 -7.92
C THR A 92 -10.93 -0.29 -6.45
N GLN A 93 -11.27 0.96 -6.18
CA GLN A 93 -11.68 1.39 -4.84
C GLN A 93 -13.05 0.78 -4.46
N GLU A 94 -13.94 0.61 -5.41
CA GLU A 94 -15.25 -0.01 -5.21
C GLU A 94 -15.11 -1.47 -4.78
N ALA A 95 -14.21 -2.23 -5.40
CA ALA A 95 -13.94 -3.62 -5.05
C ALA A 95 -13.49 -3.75 -3.58
N LEU A 96 -12.52 -2.93 -3.16
CA LEU A 96 -12.09 -2.88 -1.76
C LEU A 96 -13.21 -2.44 -0.81
N TRP A 97 -14.01 -1.44 -1.21
CA TRP A 97 -15.13 -0.96 -0.42
C TRP A 97 -16.19 -2.05 -0.22
N ASP A 98 -16.57 -2.74 -1.29
CA ASP A 98 -17.58 -3.80 -1.24
C ASP A 98 -17.11 -4.97 -0.39
N PHE A 99 -15.85 -5.38 -0.49
CA PHE A 99 -15.27 -6.35 0.41
C PHE A 99 -15.31 -5.88 1.87
N THR A 100 -14.90 -4.64 2.14
CA THR A 100 -14.79 -4.14 3.52
C THR A 100 -16.16 -3.98 4.20
N TYR A 101 -17.16 -3.47 3.48
CA TYR A 101 -18.42 -3.00 4.08
C TYR A 101 -19.66 -3.79 3.67
N ARG A 102 -19.59 -4.66 2.64
CA ARG A 102 -20.73 -5.44 2.13
C ARG A 102 -20.52 -6.94 2.19
N SER A 103 -19.37 -7.42 2.65
CA SER A 103 -19.06 -8.83 2.84
C SER A 103 -19.16 -9.26 4.32
N GLY A 104 -18.82 -10.51 4.61
CA GLY A 104 -18.67 -11.02 5.98
C GLY A 104 -17.60 -10.30 6.80
N HIS A 105 -16.68 -9.56 6.15
CA HIS A 105 -15.68 -8.73 6.82
C HIS A 105 -16.31 -7.63 7.69
N LEU A 106 -17.52 -7.15 7.37
CA LEU A 106 -18.22 -6.15 8.19
C LEU A 106 -18.44 -6.62 9.63
N GLU A 107 -18.67 -7.92 9.86
CA GLU A 107 -18.83 -8.44 11.23
C GLU A 107 -17.53 -8.33 12.03
N VAL A 108 -16.39 -8.61 11.44
CA VAL A 108 -15.07 -8.41 12.06
C VAL A 108 -14.86 -6.94 12.40
N MET A 109 -15.22 -6.03 11.47
CA MET A 109 -15.11 -4.59 11.67
C MET A 109 -15.98 -4.08 12.83
N ARG A 110 -17.17 -4.67 13.04
CA ARG A 110 -18.06 -4.31 14.17
C ARG A 110 -17.47 -4.73 15.50
N ARG A 111 -16.81 -5.89 15.55
CA ARG A 111 -16.20 -6.47 16.75
C ARG A 111 -14.78 -5.99 17.01
N ARG A 112 -14.16 -5.23 16.12
CA ARG A 112 -12.72 -4.85 16.19
C ARG A 112 -12.30 -4.28 17.56
N ARG A 113 -13.21 -3.62 18.30
CA ARG A 113 -12.92 -3.06 19.63
C ARG A 113 -12.71 -4.11 20.73
N GLU A 114 -13.07 -5.36 20.47
CA GLU A 114 -12.79 -6.48 21.37
C GLU A 114 -11.30 -6.83 21.37
N TRP A 115 -10.63 -6.65 20.23
CA TRP A 115 -9.28 -7.14 19.96
C TRP A 115 -8.22 -6.05 19.81
N PHE A 116 -8.63 -4.83 19.39
CA PHE A 116 -7.71 -3.75 19.03
C PHE A 116 -7.93 -2.50 19.86
N GLU A 117 -6.82 -1.78 20.11
CA GLU A 117 -6.85 -0.46 20.71
C GLU A 117 -7.50 0.57 19.76
N ARG A 118 -7.97 1.67 20.35
CA ARG A 118 -8.51 2.77 19.56
C ARG A 118 -7.37 3.68 19.09
N HIS A 119 -7.17 3.76 17.79
CA HIS A 119 -6.25 4.74 17.22
C HIS A 119 -6.84 6.15 17.24
N VAL A 120 -6.00 7.12 17.57
CA VAL A 120 -6.30 8.55 17.48
C VAL A 120 -5.90 9.07 16.09
N GLU A 121 -4.79 8.57 15.55
CA GLU A 121 -4.26 8.92 14.24
C GLU A 121 -4.81 8.01 13.14
N ALA A 122 -4.57 8.38 11.88
CA ALA A 122 -4.89 7.52 10.75
C ALA A 122 -4.15 6.19 10.87
N HIS A 123 -4.89 5.11 10.71
CA HIS A 123 -4.41 3.72 10.79
C HIS A 123 -4.67 2.93 9.50
N LEU A 124 -5.30 3.56 8.52
CA LEU A 124 -5.57 3.06 7.19
C LEU A 124 -5.13 4.10 6.18
N VAL A 125 -4.38 3.69 5.17
CA VAL A 125 -4.04 4.52 4.01
C VAL A 125 -4.30 3.76 2.72
N LEU A 126 -4.77 4.49 1.72
CA LEU A 126 -5.00 4.06 0.35
C LEU A 126 -4.07 4.84 -0.58
N TRP A 127 -3.57 4.19 -1.65
CA TRP A 127 -2.81 4.84 -2.71
C TRP A 127 -2.89 4.04 -4.01
N TRP A 128 -2.72 4.74 -5.15
CA TRP A 128 -2.69 4.09 -6.45
C TRP A 128 -1.29 3.60 -6.81
N VAL A 129 -1.21 2.41 -7.37
CA VAL A 129 0.01 1.78 -7.86
C VAL A 129 -0.16 1.34 -9.32
N PRO A 130 0.92 1.28 -10.13
CA PRO A 130 0.85 0.67 -11.45
C PRO A 130 0.33 -0.76 -11.38
N ALA A 131 -0.48 -1.20 -12.35
CA ALA A 131 -0.92 -2.58 -12.42
C ALA A 131 0.29 -3.53 -12.48
N GLY A 132 0.27 -4.57 -11.65
CA GLY A 132 1.38 -5.50 -11.49
C GLY A 132 2.45 -5.09 -10.47
N HIS A 133 2.42 -3.86 -9.94
CA HIS A 133 3.25 -3.48 -8.79
C HIS A 133 2.68 -4.08 -7.51
N LEU A 134 3.50 -4.79 -6.76
CA LEU A 134 3.18 -5.28 -5.43
C LEU A 134 3.97 -4.42 -4.42
N PRO A 135 3.29 -3.61 -3.61
CA PRO A 135 3.98 -2.69 -2.71
C PRO A 135 4.71 -3.44 -1.60
N THR A 136 5.83 -2.88 -1.15
CA THR A 136 6.54 -3.36 0.03
C THR A 136 5.91 -2.79 1.31
N VAL A 137 6.21 -3.41 2.44
CA VAL A 137 5.77 -2.91 3.76
C VAL A 137 6.34 -1.53 4.03
N ASP A 138 7.61 -1.28 3.68
CA ASP A 138 8.26 0.02 3.87
C ASP A 138 7.55 1.11 3.04
N GLU A 139 7.26 0.84 1.75
CA GLU A 139 6.45 1.76 0.93
C GLU A 139 5.12 2.09 1.59
N ALA A 140 4.41 1.07 2.08
CA ALA A 140 3.10 1.24 2.71
C ALA A 140 3.16 2.06 4.00
N LEU A 141 4.17 1.83 4.85
CA LEU A 141 4.39 2.59 6.08
C LEU A 141 4.80 4.04 5.78
N GLU A 142 5.58 4.30 4.73
CA GLU A 142 5.88 5.66 4.26
C GLU A 142 4.60 6.40 3.84
N ARG A 143 3.67 5.72 3.12
CA ARG A 143 2.36 6.30 2.76
C ARG A 143 1.51 6.62 3.97
N LEU A 144 1.50 5.73 4.96
CA LEU A 144 0.76 5.94 6.20
C LEU A 144 1.34 7.13 6.97
N ALA A 145 2.66 7.24 7.09
CA ALA A 145 3.33 8.35 7.75
C ALA A 145 3.08 9.69 7.02
N ASP A 146 3.07 9.69 5.68
CA ASP A 146 2.74 10.87 4.87
C ASP A 146 1.31 11.36 5.15
N LEU A 147 0.34 10.42 5.16
CA LEU A 147 -1.05 10.73 5.52
C LEU A 147 -1.19 11.29 6.94
N GLN A 148 -0.47 10.72 7.92
CA GLN A 148 -0.51 11.18 9.32
C GLN A 148 0.09 12.58 9.48
N ALA A 149 1.18 12.87 8.78
CA ALA A 149 1.90 14.13 8.90
C ALA A 149 1.23 15.29 8.13
N HIS A 150 0.67 15.02 6.94
CA HIS A 150 0.23 16.05 6.00
C HIS A 150 -1.26 16.00 5.67
N GLY A 151 -1.98 14.96 6.11
CA GLY A 151 -3.37 14.72 5.73
C GLY A 151 -3.52 14.12 4.33
N PRO A 152 -4.77 13.91 3.86
CA PRO A 152 -5.04 13.25 2.58
C PRO A 152 -4.47 14.02 1.38
N SER A 153 -3.83 13.28 0.48
CA SER A 153 -3.26 13.77 -0.77
C SER A 153 -3.41 12.70 -1.87
N PRO A 154 -3.16 13.02 -3.16
CA PRO A 154 -3.14 12.01 -4.21
C PRO A 154 -2.13 10.87 -4.00
N ARG A 155 -1.16 11.05 -3.11
CA ARG A 155 -0.13 10.05 -2.78
C ARG A 155 -0.55 9.11 -1.65
N ALA A 156 -1.42 9.60 -0.74
CA ALA A 156 -1.82 8.89 0.47
C ALA A 156 -3.19 9.44 0.92
N PHE A 157 -4.23 8.61 0.88
CA PHE A 157 -5.59 9.06 1.14
C PHE A 157 -6.42 8.03 1.92
N THR A 158 -7.68 8.35 2.17
CA THR A 158 -8.63 7.49 2.88
C THR A 158 -9.92 7.35 2.07
N PHE A 159 -10.82 6.46 2.47
CA PHE A 159 -12.16 6.39 1.88
C PHE A 159 -12.97 7.68 2.05
N ALA A 160 -12.76 8.41 3.14
CA ALA A 160 -13.48 9.66 3.40
C ALA A 160 -12.98 10.84 2.54
N SER A 161 -11.72 10.78 2.12
CA SER A 161 -11.06 11.80 1.28
C SER A 161 -10.28 11.07 0.20
N SER A 162 -10.99 10.57 -0.80
CA SER A 162 -10.43 9.76 -1.88
C SER A 162 -9.99 10.60 -3.07
N TYR A 163 -9.02 10.08 -3.82
CA TYR A 163 -8.51 10.62 -5.07
C TYR A 163 -8.61 9.56 -6.16
N THR A 164 -8.91 9.99 -7.37
CA THR A 164 -8.94 9.13 -8.55
C THR A 164 -7.53 8.75 -9.00
N ALA A 165 -7.44 7.70 -9.80
CA ALA A 165 -6.18 7.31 -10.43
C ALA A 165 -5.58 8.43 -11.30
N ASP A 166 -6.43 9.18 -12.01
CA ASP A 166 -5.99 10.30 -12.86
C ASP A 166 -5.42 11.45 -12.03
N GLU A 167 -6.02 11.79 -10.90
CA GLU A 167 -5.50 12.81 -9.97
C GLU A 167 -4.15 12.38 -9.40
N ALA A 168 -4.00 11.11 -9.04
CA ALA A 168 -2.72 10.57 -8.57
C ALA A 168 -1.63 10.60 -9.66
N ALA A 169 -1.98 10.24 -10.89
CA ALA A 169 -1.06 10.27 -12.02
C ALA A 169 -0.58 11.70 -12.36
N LEU A 170 -1.48 12.68 -12.31
CA LEU A 170 -1.12 14.08 -12.50
C LEU A 170 -0.15 14.58 -11.43
N HIS A 171 -0.36 14.18 -10.18
CA HIS A 171 0.51 14.58 -9.07
C HIS A 171 1.92 13.99 -9.18
N LEU A 172 2.05 12.75 -9.68
CA LEU A 172 3.35 12.10 -9.91
C LEU A 172 4.16 12.76 -11.05
N GLN A 173 3.51 13.47 -11.97
CA GLN A 173 4.17 14.19 -13.09
C GLN A 173 4.68 15.59 -12.70
N VAL A 174 4.24 16.13 -11.56
CA VAL A 174 4.76 17.41 -11.03
C VAL A 174 6.05 17.11 -10.26
N PRO A 175 7.22 17.60 -10.71
CA PRO A 175 8.46 17.41 -9.95
C PRO A 175 8.31 18.00 -8.55
N SER A 176 8.68 17.23 -7.53
CA SER A 176 8.74 17.76 -6.16
C SER A 176 9.57 19.03 -6.14
N PRO A 177 9.13 20.12 -5.48
CA PRO A 177 9.95 21.32 -5.36
C PRO A 177 11.27 20.95 -4.70
N GLN A 178 12.37 21.10 -5.42
CA GLN A 178 13.71 20.89 -4.85
C GLN A 178 13.86 21.82 -3.64
N PRO A 179 14.38 21.33 -2.49
CA PRO A 179 14.68 22.19 -1.37
C PRO A 179 15.63 23.29 -1.86
N ALA A 180 15.29 24.53 -1.55
CA ALA A 180 16.07 25.72 -1.96
C ALA A 180 17.53 25.47 -1.57
N ARG A 181 18.41 25.50 -2.58
CA ARG A 181 19.85 25.35 -2.39
C ARG A 181 20.30 26.46 -1.48
N ALA A 182 20.83 26.13 -0.30
CA ALA A 182 21.38 27.09 0.62
C ALA A 182 22.42 27.96 -0.12
N PRO A 183 22.48 29.30 0.11
CA PRO A 183 23.45 30.14 -0.51
C PRO A 183 24.86 29.66 -0.16
N GLN A 184 25.65 29.37 -1.19
CA GLN A 184 27.07 29.05 -1.02
C GLN A 184 27.77 30.36 -0.63
N ASP A 185 28.29 30.43 0.59
CA ASP A 185 29.17 31.48 1.09
C ASP A 185 30.43 31.50 0.21
N VAL A 186 30.48 32.47 -0.66
CA VAL A 186 31.69 32.84 -1.41
C VAL A 186 32.61 33.55 -0.43
N ARG A 187 33.41 32.82 0.30
CA ARG A 187 34.54 33.41 1.03
C ARG A 187 35.59 33.83 0.04
N SER A 188 35.63 35.12 -0.19
CA SER A 188 36.73 35.82 -0.91
C SER A 188 38.06 35.53 -0.26
N THR A 189 38.92 34.81 -0.94
CA THR A 189 40.35 34.70 -0.61
C THR A 189 41.04 36.02 -0.98
N GLN A 190 41.20 36.93 -0.02
CA GLN A 190 42.12 38.06 -0.17
C GLN A 190 43.54 37.57 0.18
N ALA A 191 44.33 37.40 -0.85
CA ALA A 191 45.77 37.24 -0.72
C ALA A 191 46.38 38.61 -0.36
N GLY A 192 46.85 38.71 0.88
CA GLY A 192 47.66 39.84 1.33
C GLY A 192 49.10 39.75 0.81
N SER A 193 49.48 40.64 -0.06
CA SER A 193 50.89 40.92 -0.43
C SER A 193 51.54 41.72 0.67
N SER A 194 52.58 41.18 1.27
CA SER A 194 53.51 41.97 2.10
C SER A 194 54.57 42.65 1.25
N PRO A 195 54.89 43.92 1.46
CA PRO A 195 56.08 44.51 0.89
C PRO A 195 57.28 44.34 1.84
N THR A 196 58.39 43.90 1.26
CA THR A 196 59.73 43.91 1.82
C THR A 196 60.31 45.33 1.88
N VAL A 197 60.87 45.74 2.99
CA VAL A 197 62.06 46.59 3.12
C VAL A 197 62.81 46.13 4.35
#